data_3c67e512163169d9c562b32e1d0c5e2b
#
_entry.id   3c67e512163169d9c562b32e1d0c5e2b
#
_cell.length_a   1.000
_cell.length_b   1.000
_cell.length_c   1.000
_cell.angle_alpha   90.00
_cell.angle_beta   90.00
_cell.angle_gamma   90.00
#
_symmetry.space_group_name_H-M   'P 1'
#
loop_
_entity.id
_entity.type
_entity.pdbx_description
1 polymer ?
#
loop_
_entity_poly.entity_id
_entity_poly.type
_entity_poly.pdbx_seq_one_letter_code
_entity_poly.pdbx_strand_id
1 'polypeptide(L)'
;MIPVHLYDSRSKQLLEVGMDENKKTYLYVCGPTVYNHAHIGNARPLMVFDTLRRTLKACGYDVIFISNYTDVDDKIIQAAKKEQISEYELTSKYIQAYEKLRKDLNVLLPDYTPKVTENMDKIIDFIKELVQNKFAYVVDGDVYFRVSKIKEYGEISNRNIEDLKVGARIEENEKKENPLDFTLWKKTTEGIQWDSPWSKGRPGWHTECVVMISNLTPHTHVQIHGGGMDLKFPHHENEQAQAYAYCHHPLADIWMHNGMININHEKMSKSLNNFILAKDLIATYGGNVLRWIMNSTHYRAPINFSDEVFNNAISELNKVYTPLKQANLKLQVESSISFPLSIDEEKYDLFLKALADDLNTSLAISILFEELKKLNMTLRQKTIDFKVLAKSLNTCNHMLSILGMEEVNTIFTEEEKNLYHQWNDFKKNQMYEQADQLRKELIKKGIL
;
A
#
# COMPACT_ATOMS: atom_id res chain seq x y z
N MET A 1 -23.41 6.27 -1.92
CA MET A 1 -22.19 5.68 -2.49
C MET A 1 -21.66 6.63 -3.55
N ILE A 2 -20.35 6.93 -3.53
CA ILE A 2 -19.67 7.76 -4.54
C ILE A 2 -19.00 6.79 -5.52
N PRO A 3 -19.29 6.83 -6.83
CA PRO A 3 -18.61 5.98 -7.82
C PRO A 3 -17.12 6.29 -7.85
N VAL A 4 -16.28 5.25 -7.79
CA VAL A 4 -14.81 5.38 -7.84
C VAL A 4 -14.33 4.91 -9.20
N HIS A 5 -13.54 5.73 -9.88
CA HIS A 5 -12.92 5.40 -11.16
C HIS A 5 -11.42 5.29 -10.98
N LEU A 6 -10.82 4.24 -11.55
CA LEU A 6 -9.39 3.96 -11.49
C LEU A 6 -8.84 3.69 -12.88
N TYR A 7 -7.60 4.09 -13.11
CA TYR A 7 -6.91 3.82 -14.37
C TYR A 7 -6.51 2.34 -14.47
N ASP A 8 -7.09 1.66 -15.44
CA ASP A 8 -6.71 0.29 -15.80
C ASP A 8 -5.51 0.27 -16.74
N SER A 9 -4.44 -0.41 -16.32
CA SER A 9 -3.20 -0.54 -17.12
C SER A 9 -3.36 -1.39 -18.38
N ARG A 10 -4.37 -2.25 -18.44
CA ARG A 10 -4.68 -3.11 -19.58
C ARG A 10 -5.35 -2.29 -20.70
N SER A 11 -6.50 -1.71 -20.41
CA SER A 11 -7.29 -0.94 -21.37
C SER A 11 -6.78 0.49 -21.59
N LYS A 12 -5.94 1.01 -20.67
CA LYS A 12 -5.48 2.42 -20.61
C LYS A 12 -6.63 3.43 -20.46
N GLN A 13 -7.69 3.02 -19.80
CA GLN A 13 -8.87 3.86 -19.55
C GLN A 13 -9.17 3.96 -18.06
N LEU A 14 -9.92 4.98 -17.69
CA LEU A 14 -10.55 5.06 -16.38
C LEU A 14 -11.79 4.17 -16.40
N LEU A 15 -11.83 3.21 -15.46
CA LEU A 15 -12.94 2.29 -15.30
C LEU A 15 -13.57 2.49 -13.92
N GLU A 16 -14.89 2.41 -13.86
CA GLU A 16 -15.61 2.41 -12.59
C GLU A 16 -15.34 1.10 -11.85
N VAL A 17 -15.06 1.21 -10.54
CA VAL A 17 -14.86 0.05 -9.67
C VAL A 17 -16.19 -0.69 -9.49
N GLY A 18 -16.19 -1.96 -9.88
CA GLY A 18 -17.34 -2.85 -9.75
C GLY A 18 -17.49 -3.48 -8.35
N MET A 19 -18.55 -4.27 -8.23
CA MET A 19 -18.83 -5.14 -7.09
C MET A 19 -19.27 -6.50 -7.62
N ASP A 20 -19.06 -7.55 -6.84
CA ASP A 20 -19.59 -8.86 -7.14
C ASP A 20 -21.13 -8.92 -6.90
N GLU A 21 -21.72 -10.10 -7.15
CA GLU A 21 -23.15 -10.36 -6.93
C GLU A 21 -23.59 -10.17 -5.46
N ASN A 22 -22.65 -10.29 -4.51
CA ASN A 22 -22.87 -10.09 -3.08
C ASN A 22 -22.55 -8.64 -2.63
N LYS A 23 -22.38 -7.71 -3.58
CA LYS A 23 -22.01 -6.29 -3.38
C LYS A 23 -20.66 -6.11 -2.70
N LYS A 24 -19.75 -7.05 -2.85
CA LYS A 24 -18.37 -6.98 -2.35
C LYS A 24 -17.41 -6.56 -3.45
N THR A 25 -16.37 -5.82 -3.06
CA THR A 25 -15.26 -5.43 -3.93
C THR A 25 -14.00 -6.11 -3.44
N TYR A 26 -13.47 -7.05 -4.21
CA TYR A 26 -12.22 -7.72 -3.90
C TYR A 26 -11.05 -6.93 -4.48
N LEU A 27 -10.13 -6.57 -3.59
CA LEU A 27 -8.87 -5.91 -3.91
C LEU A 27 -7.73 -6.87 -3.56
N TYR A 28 -7.03 -7.38 -4.56
CA TYR A 28 -5.84 -8.21 -4.38
C TYR A 28 -4.58 -7.41 -4.70
N VAL A 29 -3.59 -7.48 -3.83
CA VAL A 29 -2.28 -6.84 -4.04
C VAL A 29 -1.19 -7.85 -3.79
N CYS A 30 -0.34 -8.08 -4.80
CA CYS A 30 0.81 -8.97 -4.67
C CYS A 30 1.68 -8.56 -3.48
N GLY A 31 1.86 -9.49 -2.56
CA GLY A 31 2.65 -9.31 -1.36
C GLY A 31 4.15 -9.52 -1.60
N PRO A 32 4.97 -9.35 -0.57
CA PRO A 32 6.42 -9.49 -0.70
C PRO A 32 6.88 -10.93 -0.68
N THR A 33 8.01 -11.20 -1.35
CA THR A 33 8.84 -12.37 -1.05
C THR A 33 9.61 -12.09 0.25
N VAL A 34 9.36 -12.90 1.29
CA VAL A 34 9.78 -12.62 2.67
C VAL A 34 11.16 -13.19 2.99
N TYR A 35 12.21 -12.67 2.33
CA TYR A 35 13.59 -13.08 2.53
C TYR A 35 14.50 -12.00 3.11
N ASN A 36 14.03 -10.75 3.22
CA ASN A 36 14.77 -9.61 3.73
C ASN A 36 13.81 -8.49 4.17
N HIS A 37 14.32 -7.48 4.89
CA HIS A 37 13.58 -6.27 5.16
C HIS A 37 13.13 -5.59 3.86
N ALA A 38 11.91 -5.03 3.88
CA ALA A 38 11.37 -4.31 2.75
C ALA A 38 12.15 -3.02 2.48
N HIS A 39 12.50 -2.79 1.22
CA HIS A 39 13.00 -1.49 0.79
C HIS A 39 11.85 -0.52 0.53
N ILE A 40 12.16 0.76 0.40
CA ILE A 40 11.12 1.80 0.23
C ILE A 40 10.24 1.58 -1.01
N GLY A 41 10.76 0.97 -2.07
CA GLY A 41 9.98 0.58 -3.25
C GLY A 41 8.88 -0.44 -2.93
N ASN A 42 9.13 -1.39 -2.00
CA ASN A 42 8.11 -2.33 -1.54
C ASN A 42 7.09 -1.68 -0.59
N ALA A 43 7.47 -0.60 0.11
CA ALA A 43 6.57 0.13 1.00
C ALA A 43 5.60 1.04 0.24
N ARG A 44 5.90 1.44 -1.00
CA ARG A 44 5.02 2.28 -1.81
C ARG A 44 3.66 1.63 -2.09
N PRO A 45 3.59 0.39 -2.61
CA PRO A 45 2.31 -0.31 -2.78
C PRO A 45 1.51 -0.40 -1.49
N LEU A 46 2.17 -0.68 -0.34
CA LEU A 46 1.48 -0.73 0.95
C LEU A 46 0.68 0.54 1.23
N MET A 47 1.29 1.72 1.04
CA MET A 47 0.65 3.00 1.33
C MET A 47 -0.40 3.37 0.28
N VAL A 48 -0.13 3.15 -1.00
CA VAL A 48 -1.05 3.45 -2.11
C VAL A 48 -2.34 2.63 -2.00
N PHE A 49 -2.23 1.32 -1.82
CA PHE A 49 -3.40 0.45 -1.75
C PHE A 49 -4.14 0.53 -0.41
N ASP A 50 -3.46 0.94 0.68
CA ASP A 50 -4.13 1.29 1.93
C ASP A 50 -4.98 2.56 1.77
N THR A 51 -4.44 3.61 1.13
CA THR A 51 -5.20 4.84 0.83
C THR A 51 -6.39 4.52 -0.10
N LEU A 52 -6.20 3.68 -1.12
CA LEU A 52 -7.30 3.21 -1.97
C LEU A 52 -8.36 2.47 -1.18
N ARG A 53 -7.98 1.50 -0.33
CA ARG A 53 -8.91 0.75 0.51
C ARG A 53 -9.74 1.67 1.41
N ARG A 54 -9.09 2.65 2.06
CA ARG A 54 -9.77 3.64 2.90
C ARG A 54 -10.73 4.50 2.10
N THR A 55 -10.31 4.94 0.91
CA THR A 55 -11.15 5.70 -0.03
C THR A 55 -12.38 4.90 -0.45
N LEU A 56 -12.21 3.67 -0.92
CA LEU A 56 -13.32 2.80 -1.32
C LEU A 56 -14.32 2.61 -0.18
N LYS A 57 -13.85 2.31 1.04
CA LYS A 57 -14.72 2.17 2.21
C LYS A 57 -15.47 3.46 2.54
N ALA A 58 -14.81 4.62 2.49
CA ALA A 58 -15.43 5.92 2.72
C ALA A 58 -16.44 6.30 1.62
N CYS A 59 -16.22 5.84 0.38
CA CYS A 59 -17.16 5.99 -0.74
C CYS A 59 -18.33 5.01 -0.69
N GLY A 60 -18.34 4.05 0.26
CA GLY A 60 -19.47 3.14 0.50
C GLY A 60 -19.33 1.75 -0.07
N TYR A 61 -18.12 1.33 -0.46
CA TYR A 61 -17.83 -0.03 -0.93
C TYR A 61 -17.53 -0.99 0.23
N ASP A 62 -18.04 -2.23 0.16
CA ASP A 62 -17.65 -3.32 1.07
C ASP A 62 -16.40 -4.03 0.52
N VAL A 63 -15.24 -3.60 0.99
CA VAL A 63 -13.94 -4.02 0.46
C VAL A 63 -13.38 -5.20 1.22
N ILE A 64 -13.07 -6.27 0.50
CA ILE A 64 -12.26 -7.40 0.96
C ILE A 64 -10.84 -7.23 0.40
N PHE A 65 -9.88 -6.95 1.27
CA PHE A 65 -8.48 -6.72 0.90
C PHE A 65 -7.64 -7.97 1.14
N ILE A 66 -7.00 -8.47 0.09
CA ILE A 66 -6.15 -9.67 0.11
C ILE A 66 -4.73 -9.28 -0.26
N SER A 67 -3.74 -9.71 0.52
CA SER A 67 -2.32 -9.55 0.18
C SER A 67 -1.55 -10.76 0.70
N ASN A 68 -0.91 -11.51 -0.19
CA ASN A 68 -0.22 -12.74 0.14
C ASN A 68 1.17 -12.52 0.75
N TYR A 69 1.75 -13.61 1.23
CA TYR A 69 3.19 -13.75 1.47
C TYR A 69 3.75 -14.84 0.56
N THR A 70 4.74 -14.51 -0.27
CA THR A 70 5.55 -15.50 -0.95
C THR A 70 6.63 -15.98 0.02
N ASP A 71 6.36 -17.12 0.65
CA ASP A 71 7.19 -17.76 1.68
C ASP A 71 7.98 -18.97 1.16
N VAL A 72 8.00 -19.17 -0.15
CA VAL A 72 8.87 -20.12 -0.86
C VAL A 72 9.41 -19.50 -2.15
N ASP A 73 10.74 -19.39 -2.27
CA ASP A 73 11.43 -18.81 -3.43
C ASP A 73 12.92 -19.14 -3.34
N ASP A 74 13.65 -19.13 -4.47
CA ASP A 74 15.09 -19.33 -4.50
C ASP A 74 15.87 -18.34 -3.60
N LYS A 75 15.39 -17.09 -3.50
CA LYS A 75 15.99 -16.05 -2.66
C LYS A 75 15.86 -16.39 -1.17
N ILE A 76 14.73 -16.99 -0.78
CA ILE A 76 14.50 -17.45 0.61
C ILE A 76 15.50 -18.55 0.95
N ILE A 77 15.65 -19.56 0.08
CA ILE A 77 16.58 -20.67 0.28
C ILE A 77 18.03 -20.17 0.41
N GLN A 78 18.43 -19.26 -0.48
CA GLN A 78 19.78 -18.66 -0.43
C GLN A 78 19.99 -17.81 0.84
N ALA A 79 19.00 -17.03 1.25
CA ALA A 79 19.09 -16.23 2.46
C ALA A 79 19.13 -17.09 3.72
N ALA A 80 18.32 -18.15 3.80
CA ALA A 80 18.31 -19.09 4.92
C ALA A 80 19.65 -19.81 5.06
N LYS A 81 20.24 -20.28 3.95
CA LYS A 81 21.58 -20.86 3.93
C LYS A 81 22.65 -19.87 4.42
N LYS A 82 22.57 -18.61 4.02
CA LYS A 82 23.51 -17.55 4.43
C LYS A 82 23.38 -17.22 5.92
N GLU A 83 22.15 -17.16 6.45
CA GLU A 83 21.88 -16.90 7.87
C GLU A 83 22.02 -18.16 8.73
N GLN A 84 22.22 -19.35 8.15
CA GLN A 84 22.32 -20.65 8.83
C GLN A 84 21.08 -20.98 9.68
N ILE A 85 19.89 -20.65 9.18
CA ILE A 85 18.61 -20.96 9.78
C ILE A 85 17.72 -21.67 8.77
N SER A 86 16.59 -22.23 9.21
CA SER A 86 15.60 -22.82 8.31
C SER A 86 14.86 -21.76 7.49
N GLU A 87 14.32 -22.14 6.31
CA GLU A 87 13.48 -21.26 5.51
C GLU A 87 12.23 -20.78 6.29
N TYR A 88 11.68 -21.64 7.14
CA TYR A 88 10.55 -21.30 8.01
C TYR A 88 10.90 -20.23 9.05
N GLU A 89 12.04 -20.33 9.71
CA GLU A 89 12.52 -19.32 10.66
C GLU A 89 12.80 -18.00 9.97
N LEU A 90 13.44 -18.06 8.78
CA LEU A 90 13.71 -16.88 7.97
C LEU A 90 12.42 -16.16 7.57
N THR A 91 11.47 -16.88 6.98
CA THR A 91 10.20 -16.29 6.51
C THR A 91 9.37 -15.76 7.66
N SER A 92 9.31 -16.46 8.79
CA SER A 92 8.63 -16.00 10.01
C SER A 92 9.22 -14.69 10.53
N LYS A 93 10.55 -14.56 10.56
CA LYS A 93 11.27 -13.34 10.94
C LYS A 93 10.90 -12.16 10.05
N TYR A 94 10.88 -12.35 8.72
CA TYR A 94 10.63 -11.25 7.79
C TYR A 94 9.15 -10.94 7.59
N ILE A 95 8.24 -11.89 7.82
CA ILE A 95 6.79 -11.60 7.95
C ILE A 95 6.56 -10.68 9.15
N GLN A 96 7.12 -10.98 10.32
CA GLN A 96 7.00 -10.12 11.51
C GLN A 96 7.58 -8.71 11.25
N ALA A 97 8.72 -8.62 10.57
CA ALA A 97 9.31 -7.34 10.19
C ALA A 97 8.40 -6.54 9.23
N TYR A 98 7.71 -7.22 8.32
CA TYR A 98 6.78 -6.60 7.39
C TYR A 98 5.48 -6.14 8.07
N GLU A 99 4.96 -6.94 9.02
CA GLU A 99 3.81 -6.51 9.84
C GLU A 99 4.15 -5.31 10.73
N LYS A 100 5.37 -5.28 11.29
CA LYS A 100 5.86 -4.08 11.99
C LYS A 100 5.90 -2.87 11.06
N LEU A 101 6.40 -3.03 9.82
CA LEU A 101 6.42 -1.97 8.82
C LEU A 101 5.01 -1.44 8.51
N ARG A 102 4.01 -2.33 8.36
CA ARG A 102 2.60 -1.94 8.20
C ARG A 102 2.14 -1.05 9.35
N LYS A 103 2.39 -1.48 10.58
CA LYS A 103 2.04 -0.71 11.78
C LYS A 103 2.73 0.65 11.83
N ASP A 104 4.03 0.68 11.58
CA ASP A 104 4.84 1.92 11.63
C ASP A 104 4.42 2.92 10.52
N LEU A 105 3.80 2.44 9.45
CA LEU A 105 3.22 3.24 8.37
C LEU A 105 1.71 3.47 8.52
N ASN A 106 1.07 3.09 9.62
CA ASN A 106 -0.39 3.17 9.82
C ASN A 106 -1.20 2.51 8.69
N VAL A 107 -0.71 1.38 8.17
CA VAL A 107 -1.39 0.58 7.13
C VAL A 107 -2.34 -0.41 7.79
N LEU A 108 -3.59 -0.45 7.34
CA LEU A 108 -4.60 -1.40 7.83
C LEU A 108 -4.20 -2.83 7.48
N LEU A 109 -4.44 -3.76 8.41
CA LEU A 109 -4.21 -5.18 8.14
C LEU A 109 -5.14 -5.67 7.02
N PRO A 110 -4.66 -6.52 6.10
CA PRO A 110 -5.50 -7.19 5.12
C PRO A 110 -6.57 -8.06 5.80
N ASP A 111 -7.66 -8.31 5.09
CA ASP A 111 -8.69 -9.26 5.54
C ASP A 111 -8.17 -10.70 5.42
N TYR A 112 -7.32 -10.97 4.40
CA TYR A 112 -6.64 -12.25 4.19
C TYR A 112 -5.17 -12.05 3.82
N THR A 113 -4.31 -12.89 4.42
CA THR A 113 -2.85 -12.92 4.14
C THR A 113 -2.41 -14.36 3.83
N PRO A 114 -2.86 -14.94 2.69
CA PRO A 114 -2.51 -16.32 2.36
C PRO A 114 -1.01 -16.47 2.12
N LYS A 115 -0.47 -17.64 2.47
CA LYS A 115 0.91 -18.04 2.17
C LYS A 115 0.95 -19.09 1.09
N VAL A 116 2.03 -19.10 0.32
CA VAL A 116 2.22 -20.10 -0.76
C VAL A 116 2.28 -21.51 -0.17
N THR A 117 3.04 -21.70 0.91
CA THR A 117 3.19 -23.00 1.58
C THR A 117 1.88 -23.59 2.08
N GLU A 118 0.90 -22.76 2.45
CA GLU A 118 -0.42 -23.18 2.91
C GLU A 118 -1.38 -23.55 1.76
N ASN A 119 -1.01 -23.27 0.50
CA ASN A 119 -1.83 -23.50 -0.68
C ASN A 119 -1.22 -24.52 -1.66
N MET A 120 -0.22 -25.30 -1.25
CA MET A 120 0.56 -26.15 -2.15
C MET A 120 -0.25 -27.20 -2.88
N ASP A 121 -1.15 -27.90 -2.19
CA ASP A 121 -1.98 -28.92 -2.82
C ASP A 121 -2.86 -28.33 -3.93
N LYS A 122 -3.43 -27.14 -3.69
CA LYS A 122 -4.25 -26.43 -4.68
C LYS A 122 -3.43 -25.92 -5.86
N ILE A 123 -2.18 -25.51 -5.62
CA ILE A 123 -1.24 -25.13 -6.69
C ILE A 123 -0.93 -26.33 -7.57
N ILE A 124 -0.68 -27.48 -6.99
CA ILE A 124 -0.41 -28.71 -7.73
C ILE A 124 -1.64 -29.12 -8.57
N ASP A 125 -2.84 -29.04 -7.99
CA ASP A 125 -4.08 -29.39 -8.70
C ASP A 125 -4.38 -28.41 -9.84
N PHE A 126 -4.16 -27.11 -9.63
CA PHE A 126 -4.26 -26.09 -10.68
C PHE A 126 -3.31 -26.37 -11.85
N ILE A 127 -2.04 -26.69 -11.57
CA ILE A 127 -1.07 -27.03 -12.61
C ILE A 127 -1.45 -28.31 -13.35
N LYS A 128 -1.98 -29.35 -12.64
CA LYS A 128 -2.48 -30.59 -13.28
C LYS A 128 -3.55 -30.26 -14.31
N GLU A 129 -4.48 -29.38 -13.99
CA GLU A 129 -5.56 -28.99 -14.89
C GLU A 129 -5.02 -28.26 -16.13
N LEU A 130 -4.05 -27.33 -15.96
CA LEU A 130 -3.38 -26.69 -17.08
C LEU A 130 -2.64 -27.69 -18.00
N VAL A 131 -2.02 -28.74 -17.44
CA VAL A 131 -1.37 -29.81 -18.21
C VAL A 131 -2.41 -30.64 -18.95
N GLN A 132 -3.48 -31.05 -18.30
CA GLN A 132 -4.59 -31.84 -18.90
C GLN A 132 -5.22 -31.10 -20.07
N ASN A 133 -5.43 -29.78 -19.92
CA ASN A 133 -6.01 -28.90 -20.94
C ASN A 133 -4.97 -28.44 -22.00
N LYS A 134 -3.74 -28.96 -21.95
CA LYS A 134 -2.65 -28.67 -22.89
C LYS A 134 -2.18 -27.19 -22.91
N PHE A 135 -2.51 -26.41 -21.89
CA PHE A 135 -1.92 -25.08 -21.68
C PHE A 135 -0.54 -25.13 -21.01
N ALA A 136 -0.18 -26.30 -20.48
CA ALA A 136 1.15 -26.56 -19.94
C ALA A 136 1.72 -27.87 -20.45
N TYR A 137 3.03 -28.05 -20.31
CA TYR A 137 3.76 -29.26 -20.72
C TYR A 137 4.89 -29.59 -19.75
N VAL A 138 5.26 -30.87 -19.71
CA VAL A 138 6.26 -31.43 -18.79
C VAL A 138 7.54 -31.77 -19.54
N VAL A 139 8.69 -31.32 -19.03
CA VAL A 139 10.01 -31.69 -19.55
C VAL A 139 10.94 -32.02 -18.38
N ASP A 140 11.43 -33.23 -18.30
CA ASP A 140 12.39 -33.74 -17.28
C ASP A 140 11.96 -33.50 -15.83
N GLY A 141 10.62 -33.38 -15.59
CA GLY A 141 10.03 -33.12 -14.27
C GLY A 141 9.82 -31.64 -13.93
N ASP A 142 10.21 -30.71 -14.81
CA ASP A 142 9.76 -29.31 -14.80
C ASP A 142 8.44 -29.20 -15.55
N VAL A 143 7.58 -28.22 -15.18
CA VAL A 143 6.34 -27.90 -15.91
C VAL A 143 6.40 -26.46 -16.37
N TYR A 144 6.11 -26.24 -17.65
CA TYR A 144 6.11 -24.92 -18.29
C TYR A 144 4.72 -24.56 -18.82
N PHE A 145 4.34 -23.29 -18.68
CA PHE A 145 3.14 -22.73 -19.29
C PHE A 145 3.40 -22.39 -20.76
N ARG A 146 2.46 -22.73 -21.63
CA ARG A 146 2.54 -22.53 -23.07
C ARG A 146 1.92 -21.20 -23.47
N VAL A 147 2.74 -20.13 -23.46
CA VAL A 147 2.29 -18.74 -23.74
C VAL A 147 1.63 -18.60 -25.11
N SER A 148 2.10 -19.36 -26.13
CA SER A 148 1.55 -19.31 -27.50
C SER A 148 0.08 -19.69 -27.61
N LYS A 149 -0.52 -20.28 -26.57
CA LYS A 149 -1.95 -20.65 -26.52
C LYS A 149 -2.85 -19.47 -26.13
N ILE A 150 -2.28 -18.39 -25.59
CA ILE A 150 -3.02 -17.23 -25.09
C ILE A 150 -2.86 -16.08 -26.10
N LYS A 151 -3.94 -15.75 -26.80
CA LYS A 151 -3.96 -14.69 -27.81
C LYS A 151 -3.80 -13.30 -27.20
N GLU A 152 -4.30 -13.14 -26.01
CA GLU A 152 -4.34 -11.90 -25.22
C GLU A 152 -3.01 -11.61 -24.51
N TYR A 153 -2.00 -12.51 -24.62
CA TYR A 153 -0.71 -12.31 -23.95
C TYR A 153 -0.02 -11.02 -24.46
N GLY A 154 0.36 -10.17 -23.53
CA GLY A 154 0.89 -8.83 -23.80
C GLY A 154 -0.10 -7.69 -23.56
N GLU A 155 -1.37 -7.99 -23.22
CA GLU A 155 -2.39 -6.95 -23.03
C GLU A 155 -2.15 -6.06 -21.80
N ILE A 156 -1.64 -6.63 -20.70
CA ILE A 156 -1.33 -5.84 -19.48
C ILE A 156 -0.07 -4.98 -19.72
N SER A 157 0.97 -5.58 -20.25
CA SER A 157 2.22 -4.87 -20.56
C SER A 157 2.07 -3.86 -21.71
N ASN A 158 1.02 -4.02 -22.53
CA ASN A 158 0.78 -3.25 -23.74
C ASN A 158 1.94 -3.36 -24.76
N ARG A 159 2.49 -4.56 -24.90
CA ARG A 159 3.59 -4.88 -25.81
C ARG A 159 3.21 -6.05 -26.69
N ASN A 160 3.70 -6.03 -27.92
CA ASN A 160 3.57 -7.20 -28.77
C ASN A 160 4.56 -8.31 -28.34
N ILE A 161 4.29 -9.54 -28.74
CA ILE A 161 5.09 -10.72 -28.36
C ILE A 161 6.55 -10.59 -28.79
N GLU A 162 6.83 -9.94 -29.90
CA GLU A 162 8.21 -9.75 -30.40
C GLU A 162 9.00 -8.79 -29.52
N ASP A 163 8.40 -7.66 -29.12
CA ASP A 163 9.01 -6.72 -28.17
C ASP A 163 9.27 -7.35 -26.80
N LEU A 164 8.39 -8.25 -26.37
CA LEU A 164 8.53 -8.98 -25.10
C LEU A 164 9.72 -9.94 -25.15
N LYS A 165 10.00 -10.60 -26.27
CA LYS A 165 11.18 -11.45 -26.46
C LYS A 165 12.49 -10.68 -26.29
N VAL A 166 12.54 -9.46 -26.80
CA VAL A 166 13.75 -8.60 -26.72
C VAL A 166 13.97 -8.04 -25.31
N GLY A 167 12.89 -7.76 -24.58
CA GLY A 167 12.95 -7.13 -23.24
C GLY A 167 12.99 -8.11 -22.04
N ALA A 168 12.65 -9.36 -22.24
CA ALA A 168 12.74 -10.38 -21.22
C ALA A 168 14.22 -10.79 -21.01
N ARG A 169 14.63 -10.98 -19.75
CA ARG A 169 15.83 -11.79 -19.45
C ARG A 169 15.45 -13.23 -19.78
N ILE A 170 15.54 -13.58 -21.06
CA ILE A 170 15.33 -14.94 -21.53
C ILE A 170 16.62 -15.69 -21.18
N GLU A 171 16.60 -16.44 -20.08
CA GLU A 171 17.56 -17.53 -19.93
C GLU A 171 17.26 -18.51 -21.07
N GLU A 172 18.21 -18.65 -21.99
CA GLU A 172 18.14 -19.69 -23.01
C GLU A 172 18.05 -21.04 -22.31
N ASN A 173 16.84 -21.53 -22.23
CA ASN A 173 16.55 -22.84 -21.67
C ASN A 173 16.05 -23.73 -22.81
N GLU A 174 16.93 -24.64 -23.26
CA GLU A 174 16.65 -25.60 -24.34
C GLU A 174 15.43 -26.49 -24.08
N LYS A 175 14.93 -26.53 -22.83
CA LYS A 175 13.74 -27.28 -22.45
C LYS A 175 12.43 -26.60 -22.83
N LYS A 176 12.43 -25.28 -23.14
CA LYS A 176 11.21 -24.55 -23.44
C LYS A 176 10.83 -24.64 -24.92
N GLU A 177 9.53 -24.89 -25.20
CA GLU A 177 8.99 -24.86 -26.56
C GLU A 177 9.03 -23.43 -27.16
N ASN A 178 8.87 -22.41 -26.30
CA ASN A 178 8.95 -20.98 -26.66
C ASN A 178 9.74 -20.22 -25.58
N PRO A 179 10.61 -19.27 -25.97
CA PRO A 179 11.36 -18.47 -24.98
C PRO A 179 10.50 -17.73 -23.96
N LEU A 180 9.28 -17.35 -24.31
CA LEU A 180 8.33 -16.67 -23.38
C LEU A 180 7.62 -17.63 -22.42
N ASP A 181 7.69 -18.95 -22.66
CA ASP A 181 7.09 -19.92 -21.74
C ASP A 181 7.74 -19.79 -20.36
N PHE A 182 6.95 -19.88 -19.31
CA PHE A 182 7.41 -19.68 -17.94
C PHE A 182 7.15 -20.91 -17.08
N THR A 183 7.94 -21.06 -16.05
CA THR A 183 7.91 -22.23 -15.16
C THR A 183 6.67 -22.16 -14.27
N LEU A 184 5.89 -23.23 -14.24
CA LEU A 184 4.79 -23.48 -13.29
C LEU A 184 5.24 -24.35 -12.12
N TRP A 185 6.11 -25.35 -12.41
CA TRP A 185 6.71 -26.25 -11.44
C TRP A 185 8.18 -26.46 -11.74
N LYS A 186 9.04 -26.27 -10.76
CA LYS A 186 10.49 -26.45 -10.88
C LYS A 186 10.92 -27.68 -10.10
N LYS A 187 11.45 -28.68 -10.79
CA LYS A 187 12.13 -29.81 -10.16
C LYS A 187 13.35 -29.32 -9.39
N THR A 188 13.48 -29.71 -8.15
CA THR A 188 14.63 -29.35 -7.33
C THR A 188 14.93 -30.41 -6.29
N THR A 189 16.20 -30.45 -5.87
CA THR A 189 16.68 -31.26 -4.74
C THR A 189 17.19 -30.41 -3.60
N GLU A 190 17.08 -29.05 -3.74
CA GLU A 190 17.57 -28.09 -2.77
C GLU A 190 16.44 -27.30 -2.11
N GLY A 191 16.57 -27.08 -0.82
CA GLY A 191 15.63 -26.32 -0.01
C GLY A 191 14.30 -27.05 0.20
N ILE A 192 13.28 -26.28 0.61
CA ILE A 192 11.94 -26.81 0.79
C ILE A 192 11.33 -27.27 -0.54
N GLN A 193 10.72 -28.44 -0.56
CA GLN A 193 10.17 -29.07 -1.76
C GLN A 193 8.97 -29.95 -1.41
N TRP A 194 8.11 -30.17 -2.38
CA TRP A 194 6.89 -30.99 -2.25
C TRP A 194 6.88 -32.07 -3.32
N ASP A 195 6.18 -33.16 -3.01
CA ASP A 195 5.89 -34.22 -3.99
C ASP A 195 4.80 -33.74 -4.96
N SER A 196 5.01 -33.99 -6.24
CA SER A 196 4.06 -33.70 -7.30
C SER A 196 4.02 -34.86 -8.31
N PRO A 197 3.03 -34.92 -9.23
CA PRO A 197 2.99 -35.94 -10.27
C PRO A 197 4.20 -35.92 -11.24
N TRP A 198 4.93 -34.81 -11.29
CA TRP A 198 6.03 -34.62 -12.25
C TRP A 198 7.39 -34.85 -11.61
N SER A 199 7.55 -34.36 -10.39
CA SER A 199 8.81 -34.48 -9.64
C SER A 199 8.67 -33.95 -8.22
N LYS A 200 9.66 -34.19 -7.36
CA LYS A 200 9.89 -33.34 -6.18
C LYS A 200 10.34 -31.97 -6.63
N GLY A 201 9.71 -30.92 -6.09
CA GLY A 201 9.98 -29.57 -6.56
C GLY A 201 9.19 -28.50 -5.81
N ARG A 202 9.06 -27.34 -6.44
CA ARG A 202 8.31 -26.19 -5.93
C ARG A 202 7.63 -25.41 -7.05
N PRO A 203 6.61 -24.59 -6.75
CA PRO A 203 5.89 -23.83 -7.75
C PRO A 203 6.76 -22.72 -8.36
N GLY A 204 6.40 -22.33 -9.57
CA GLY A 204 6.86 -21.08 -10.19
C GLY A 204 6.14 -19.88 -9.60
N TRP A 205 6.85 -18.78 -9.42
CA TRP A 205 6.38 -17.55 -8.77
C TRP A 205 5.07 -16.98 -9.35
N HIS A 206 4.80 -17.18 -10.63
CA HIS A 206 3.64 -16.59 -11.30
C HIS A 206 2.32 -17.33 -11.08
N THR A 207 2.33 -18.51 -10.49
CA THR A 207 1.13 -19.35 -10.27
C THR A 207 0.47 -19.09 -8.92
N GLU A 208 1.25 -18.63 -7.96
CA GLU A 208 0.86 -18.48 -6.56
C GLU A 208 -0.36 -17.58 -6.39
N CYS A 209 -0.31 -16.36 -6.95
CA CYS A 209 -1.37 -15.36 -6.79
C CYS A 209 -2.69 -15.79 -7.45
N VAL A 210 -2.63 -16.40 -8.64
CA VAL A 210 -3.81 -16.90 -9.34
C VAL A 210 -4.54 -17.93 -8.50
N VAL A 211 -3.81 -18.88 -7.91
CA VAL A 211 -4.38 -19.92 -7.05
C VAL A 211 -4.93 -19.34 -5.76
N MET A 212 -4.24 -18.38 -5.14
CA MET A 212 -4.74 -17.73 -3.91
C MET A 212 -6.01 -16.90 -4.19
N ILE A 213 -6.09 -16.21 -5.33
CA ILE A 213 -7.31 -15.54 -5.78
C ILE A 213 -8.43 -16.58 -5.99
N SER A 214 -8.16 -17.67 -6.71
CA SER A 214 -9.12 -18.72 -6.94
C SER A 214 -9.71 -19.33 -5.66
N ASN A 215 -8.91 -19.38 -4.60
CA ASN A 215 -9.33 -19.95 -3.32
C ASN A 215 -10.15 -18.99 -2.45
N LEU A 216 -9.99 -17.69 -2.63
CA LEU A 216 -10.52 -16.67 -1.72
C LEU A 216 -11.60 -15.80 -2.34
N THR A 217 -11.80 -15.90 -3.66
CA THR A 217 -12.76 -15.07 -4.37
C THR A 217 -13.74 -15.90 -5.21
N PRO A 218 -14.96 -15.43 -5.43
CA PRO A 218 -15.87 -16.08 -6.37
C PRO A 218 -15.28 -16.07 -7.80
N HIS A 219 -15.48 -17.17 -8.51
CA HIS A 219 -15.15 -17.28 -9.94
C HIS A 219 -13.68 -16.99 -10.32
N THR A 220 -12.72 -17.09 -9.39
CA THR A 220 -11.30 -16.78 -9.67
C THR A 220 -11.17 -15.35 -10.24
N HIS A 221 -11.81 -14.38 -9.60
CA HIS A 221 -11.89 -13.01 -10.12
C HIS A 221 -11.85 -11.97 -9.00
N VAL A 222 -11.23 -10.83 -9.27
CA VAL A 222 -11.20 -9.66 -8.39
C VAL A 222 -11.58 -8.39 -9.15
N GLN A 223 -12.18 -7.41 -8.49
CA GLN A 223 -12.48 -6.13 -9.10
C GLN A 223 -11.21 -5.32 -9.34
N ILE A 224 -10.23 -5.42 -8.43
CA ILE A 224 -8.96 -4.69 -8.55
C ILE A 224 -7.80 -5.63 -8.24
N HIS A 225 -6.83 -5.70 -9.16
CA HIS A 225 -5.54 -6.35 -8.91
C HIS A 225 -4.42 -5.31 -8.99
N GLY A 226 -3.59 -5.24 -7.94
CA GLY A 226 -2.63 -4.17 -7.79
C GLY A 226 -1.21 -4.60 -7.48
N GLY A 227 -0.27 -3.70 -7.79
CA GLY A 227 1.14 -3.88 -7.47
C GLY A 227 2.03 -2.74 -7.95
N GLY A 228 3.34 -2.90 -7.82
CA GLY A 228 4.32 -1.98 -8.41
C GLY A 228 4.37 -2.13 -9.94
N MET A 229 4.84 -1.07 -10.62
CA MET A 229 5.02 -1.08 -12.08
C MET A 229 5.99 -2.19 -12.56
N ASP A 230 6.90 -2.64 -11.71
CA ASP A 230 7.83 -3.73 -11.96
C ASP A 230 7.15 -5.11 -12.05
N LEU A 231 5.97 -5.28 -11.43
CA LEU A 231 5.19 -6.50 -11.51
C LEU A 231 4.36 -6.59 -12.81
N LYS A 232 4.14 -5.47 -13.50
CA LYS A 232 3.33 -5.41 -14.71
C LYS A 232 3.76 -6.47 -15.74
N PHE A 233 5.08 -6.64 -15.91
CA PHE A 233 5.67 -7.68 -16.72
C PHE A 233 6.96 -8.18 -16.08
N PRO A 234 7.15 -9.51 -15.98
CA PRO A 234 6.28 -10.58 -16.52
C PRO A 234 5.17 -11.06 -15.56
N HIS A 235 5.16 -10.64 -14.27
CA HIS A 235 4.38 -11.30 -13.23
C HIS A 235 2.87 -11.24 -13.49
N HIS A 236 2.28 -10.06 -13.55
CA HIS A 236 0.84 -9.87 -13.78
C HIS A 236 0.39 -10.36 -15.17
N GLU A 237 1.24 -10.19 -16.19
CA GLU A 237 0.96 -10.76 -17.52
C GLU A 237 0.83 -12.27 -17.48
N ASN A 238 1.73 -12.94 -16.72
CA ASN A 238 1.71 -14.38 -16.58
C ASN A 238 0.55 -14.88 -15.70
N GLU A 239 0.13 -14.10 -14.71
CA GLU A 239 -1.08 -14.38 -13.92
C GLU A 239 -2.33 -14.32 -14.80
N GLN A 240 -2.48 -13.25 -15.57
CA GLN A 240 -3.59 -13.08 -16.50
C GLN A 240 -3.68 -14.21 -17.53
N ALA A 241 -2.53 -14.60 -18.10
CA ALA A 241 -2.47 -15.71 -19.05
C ALA A 241 -2.96 -17.03 -18.43
N GLN A 242 -2.59 -17.30 -17.18
CA GLN A 242 -3.04 -18.49 -16.45
C GLN A 242 -4.54 -18.44 -16.15
N ALA A 243 -5.08 -17.27 -15.82
CA ALA A 243 -6.53 -17.10 -15.64
C ALA A 243 -7.32 -17.39 -16.93
N TYR A 244 -6.88 -16.87 -18.07
CA TYR A 244 -7.49 -17.21 -19.35
C TYR A 244 -7.46 -18.70 -19.67
N ALA A 245 -6.37 -19.38 -19.33
CA ALA A 245 -6.24 -20.83 -19.54
C ALA A 245 -7.13 -21.65 -18.61
N TYR A 246 -7.36 -21.17 -17.37
CA TYR A 246 -8.05 -21.90 -16.32
C TYR A 246 -9.55 -21.62 -16.30
N CYS A 247 -9.94 -20.34 -16.25
CA CYS A 247 -11.34 -19.92 -16.10
C CYS A 247 -11.94 -19.22 -17.31
N HIS A 248 -11.18 -19.03 -18.39
CA HIS A 248 -11.62 -18.45 -19.68
C HIS A 248 -12.11 -17.00 -19.60
N HIS A 249 -11.71 -16.26 -18.56
CA HIS A 249 -12.02 -14.84 -18.40
C HIS A 249 -10.83 -14.11 -17.73
N PRO A 250 -10.81 -12.76 -17.71
CA PRO A 250 -9.78 -12.00 -17.03
C PRO A 250 -9.73 -12.29 -15.54
N LEU A 251 -8.52 -12.23 -14.94
CA LEU A 251 -8.32 -12.37 -13.50
C LEU A 251 -8.85 -11.16 -12.72
N ALA A 252 -8.80 -9.97 -13.34
CA ALA A 252 -9.24 -8.72 -12.73
C ALA A 252 -9.96 -7.81 -13.73
N ASP A 253 -10.91 -6.98 -13.21
CA ASP A 253 -11.51 -5.90 -13.99
C ASP A 253 -10.52 -4.77 -14.20
N ILE A 254 -9.81 -4.36 -13.15
CA ILE A 254 -8.87 -3.25 -13.14
C ILE A 254 -7.49 -3.73 -12.68
N TRP A 255 -6.47 -3.49 -13.52
CA TRP A 255 -5.05 -3.69 -13.19
C TRP A 255 -4.42 -2.37 -12.81
N MET A 256 -4.17 -2.17 -11.51
CA MET A 256 -3.66 -0.91 -10.96
C MET A 256 -2.17 -1.01 -10.62
N HIS A 257 -1.34 -0.12 -11.19
CA HIS A 257 0.10 -0.12 -10.95
C HIS A 257 0.58 1.23 -10.42
N ASN A 258 1.30 1.21 -9.30
CA ASN A 258 1.96 2.40 -8.80
C ASN A 258 3.34 2.60 -9.43
N GLY A 259 3.73 3.87 -9.60
CA GLY A 259 5.01 4.26 -10.19
C GLY A 259 6.22 3.84 -9.35
N MET A 260 7.40 3.96 -9.93
CA MET A 260 8.68 3.59 -9.30
C MET A 260 9.18 4.66 -8.32
N ILE A 261 10.12 4.28 -7.46
CA ILE A 261 10.87 5.22 -6.62
C ILE A 261 12.28 5.35 -7.18
N ASN A 262 12.71 6.59 -7.37
CA ASN A 262 14.08 6.97 -7.70
C ASN A 262 14.76 7.58 -6.47
N ILE A 263 16.07 7.44 -6.38
CA ILE A 263 16.91 8.08 -5.36
C ILE A 263 17.86 9.03 -6.09
N ASN A 264 17.79 10.32 -5.79
CA ASN A 264 18.60 11.35 -6.44
C ASN A 264 18.56 11.26 -7.98
N HIS A 265 17.35 11.10 -8.55
CA HIS A 265 17.05 10.95 -9.98
C HIS A 265 17.56 9.66 -10.63
N GLU A 266 18.12 8.72 -9.87
CA GLU A 266 18.54 7.42 -10.36
C GLU A 266 17.56 6.32 -9.92
N LYS A 267 17.33 5.34 -10.79
CA LYS A 267 16.52 4.17 -10.44
C LYS A 267 17.16 3.43 -9.28
N MET A 268 16.39 3.15 -8.24
CA MET A 268 16.85 2.35 -7.11
C MET A 268 17.19 0.92 -7.58
N SER A 269 18.43 0.49 -7.36
CA SER A 269 18.86 -0.87 -7.67
C SER A 269 19.97 -1.36 -6.72
N LYS A 270 20.06 -2.68 -6.55
CA LYS A 270 21.12 -3.30 -5.76
C LYS A 270 22.50 -3.08 -6.38
N SER A 271 22.58 -3.04 -7.72
CA SER A 271 23.84 -2.84 -8.45
C SER A 271 24.43 -1.44 -8.26
N LEU A 272 23.58 -0.44 -8.04
CA LEU A 272 24.00 0.95 -7.78
C LEU A 272 24.23 1.23 -6.28
N ASN A 273 24.02 0.24 -5.42
CA ASN A 273 24.14 0.36 -3.96
C ASN A 273 23.37 1.56 -3.36
N ASN A 274 22.29 2.02 -4.05
CA ASN A 274 21.40 3.09 -3.62
C ASN A 274 20.08 2.57 -3.00
N PHE A 275 20.14 1.39 -2.41
CA PHE A 275 19.01 0.64 -1.87
C PHE A 275 18.75 1.06 -0.43
N ILE A 276 17.58 1.66 -0.16
CA ILE A 276 17.22 2.18 1.15
C ILE A 276 16.11 1.33 1.76
N LEU A 277 16.32 0.85 2.99
CA LEU A 277 15.32 0.12 3.73
C LEU A 277 14.24 1.07 4.27
N ALA A 278 12.97 0.68 4.14
CA ALA A 278 11.85 1.47 4.62
C ALA A 278 11.92 1.73 6.14
N LYS A 279 12.36 0.72 6.91
CA LYS A 279 12.51 0.84 8.38
C LYS A 279 13.50 1.95 8.79
N ASP A 280 14.56 2.15 8.02
CA ASP A 280 15.60 3.14 8.34
C ASP A 280 15.10 4.57 8.06
N LEU A 281 14.31 4.75 7.00
CA LEU A 281 13.63 6.02 6.73
C LEU A 281 12.57 6.33 7.79
N ILE A 282 11.83 5.32 8.24
CA ILE A 282 10.84 5.51 9.31
C ILE A 282 11.54 5.90 10.62
N ALA A 283 12.67 5.26 10.95
CA ALA A 283 13.44 5.59 12.15
C ALA A 283 13.98 7.03 12.11
N THR A 284 14.32 7.54 10.92
CA THR A 284 14.88 8.89 10.74
C THR A 284 13.79 9.96 10.65
N TYR A 285 12.73 9.73 9.90
CA TYR A 285 11.74 10.76 9.52
C TYR A 285 10.34 10.52 10.07
N GLY A 286 10.04 9.28 10.50
CA GLY A 286 8.70 8.86 10.93
C GLY A 286 7.80 8.41 9.77
N GLY A 287 6.79 7.59 10.10
CA GLY A 287 5.84 7.02 9.12
C GLY A 287 4.99 8.07 8.41
N ASN A 288 4.56 9.11 9.14
CA ASN A 288 3.74 10.19 8.59
C ASN A 288 4.45 10.97 7.48
N VAL A 289 5.77 11.20 7.59
CA VAL A 289 6.56 11.89 6.55
C VAL A 289 6.58 11.06 5.27
N LEU A 290 6.80 9.74 5.39
CA LEU A 290 6.77 8.86 4.23
C LEU A 290 5.39 8.82 3.57
N ARG A 291 4.32 8.70 4.36
CA ARG A 291 2.95 8.74 3.85
C ARG A 291 2.64 10.06 3.15
N TRP A 292 3.08 11.17 3.73
CA TRP A 292 2.88 12.49 3.12
C TRP A 292 3.53 12.58 1.74
N ILE A 293 4.80 12.16 1.62
CA ILE A 293 5.52 12.14 0.34
C ILE A 293 4.77 11.27 -0.68
N MET A 294 4.30 10.09 -0.27
CA MET A 294 3.58 9.18 -1.16
C MET A 294 2.23 9.75 -1.62
N ASN A 295 1.50 10.45 -0.74
CA ASN A 295 0.21 11.06 -1.06
C ASN A 295 0.35 12.40 -1.81
N SER A 296 1.49 13.10 -1.67
CA SER A 296 1.73 14.38 -2.37
C SER A 296 1.96 14.22 -3.88
N THR A 297 2.25 12.99 -4.33
CA THR A 297 2.48 12.68 -5.74
C THR A 297 1.44 11.65 -6.20
N HIS A 298 0.85 11.86 -7.38
CA HIS A 298 -0.09 10.89 -7.95
C HIS A 298 0.53 9.48 -8.00
N TYR A 299 -0.23 8.45 -7.61
CA TYR A 299 0.29 7.10 -7.43
C TYR A 299 0.99 6.52 -8.69
N ARG A 300 0.55 6.89 -9.90
CA ARG A 300 1.16 6.44 -11.17
C ARG A 300 2.49 7.12 -11.49
N ALA A 301 2.73 8.33 -10.97
CA ALA A 301 3.95 9.06 -11.24
C ALA A 301 5.15 8.49 -10.45
N PRO A 302 6.37 8.52 -11.00
CA PRO A 302 7.56 8.19 -10.22
C PRO A 302 7.77 9.23 -9.11
N ILE A 303 8.32 8.78 -7.98
CA ILE A 303 8.72 9.66 -6.88
C ILE A 303 10.25 9.66 -6.81
N ASN A 304 10.84 10.86 -6.72
CA ASN A 304 12.27 11.01 -6.48
C ASN A 304 12.51 11.35 -5.01
N PHE A 305 13.25 10.52 -4.29
CA PHE A 305 13.65 10.78 -2.91
C PHE A 305 14.97 11.55 -2.89
N SER A 306 14.99 12.65 -2.15
CA SER A 306 16.15 13.49 -1.85
C SER A 306 15.95 14.18 -0.50
N ASP A 307 17.01 14.68 0.10
CA ASP A 307 16.92 15.43 1.37
C ASP A 307 15.96 16.62 1.26
N GLU A 308 15.90 17.28 0.10
CA GLU A 308 14.97 18.37 -0.16
C GLU A 308 13.50 17.92 -0.05
N VAL A 309 13.16 16.77 -0.63
CA VAL A 309 11.79 16.20 -0.58
C VAL A 309 11.40 15.89 0.86
N PHE A 310 12.30 15.31 1.67
CA PHE A 310 12.02 15.06 3.09
C PHE A 310 11.84 16.35 3.89
N ASN A 311 12.72 17.35 3.71
CA ASN A 311 12.62 18.63 4.40
C ASN A 311 11.33 19.38 4.03
N ASN A 312 10.94 19.36 2.76
CA ASN A 312 9.68 19.95 2.30
C ASN A 312 8.46 19.24 2.93
N ALA A 313 8.45 17.91 2.95
CA ALA A 313 7.39 17.12 3.58
C ALA A 313 7.25 17.42 5.08
N ILE A 314 8.36 17.52 5.82
CA ILE A 314 8.36 17.90 7.24
C ILE A 314 7.78 19.32 7.42
N SER A 315 8.19 20.26 6.59
CA SER A 315 7.68 21.64 6.63
C SER A 315 6.17 21.71 6.37
N GLU A 316 5.68 20.95 5.37
CA GLU A 316 4.25 20.88 5.04
C GLU A 316 3.45 20.22 6.16
N LEU A 317 3.94 19.11 6.72
CA LEU A 317 3.30 18.44 7.85
C LEU A 317 3.20 19.33 9.07
N ASN A 318 4.20 20.17 9.34
CA ASN A 318 4.13 21.16 10.41
C ASN A 318 2.99 22.18 10.17
N LYS A 319 2.75 22.57 8.91
CA LYS A 319 1.60 23.44 8.57
C LYS A 319 0.25 22.73 8.76
N VAL A 320 0.21 21.41 8.66
CA VAL A 320 -0.99 20.60 8.92
C VAL A 320 -1.19 20.40 10.42
N TYR A 321 -0.19 19.86 11.12
CA TYR A 321 -0.37 19.41 12.49
C TYR A 321 -0.35 20.53 13.53
N THR A 322 0.41 21.60 13.31
CA THR A 322 0.48 22.71 14.30
C THR A 322 -0.90 23.32 14.56
N PRO A 323 -1.68 23.75 13.55
CA PRO A 323 -3.01 24.32 13.83
C PRO A 323 -4.00 23.29 14.37
N LEU A 324 -3.92 22.02 13.97
CA LEU A 324 -4.79 20.97 14.51
C LEU A 324 -4.53 20.73 16.00
N LYS A 325 -3.27 20.65 16.40
CA LYS A 325 -2.87 20.53 17.81
C LYS A 325 -3.34 21.73 18.63
N GLN A 326 -3.18 22.94 18.10
CA GLN A 326 -3.69 24.17 18.74
C GLN A 326 -5.22 24.15 18.88
N ALA A 327 -5.96 23.73 17.85
CA ALA A 327 -7.40 23.62 17.90
C ALA A 327 -7.85 22.60 18.95
N ASN A 328 -7.25 21.41 18.95
CA ASN A 328 -7.53 20.34 19.92
C ASN A 328 -7.28 20.82 21.37
N LEU A 329 -6.15 21.48 21.61
CA LEU A 329 -5.81 22.04 22.93
C LEU A 329 -6.85 23.08 23.37
N LYS A 330 -7.17 24.07 22.51
CA LYS A 330 -8.14 25.11 22.85
C LYS A 330 -9.54 24.58 23.13
N LEU A 331 -10.01 23.60 22.35
CA LEU A 331 -11.28 22.94 22.60
C LEU A 331 -11.34 22.27 23.97
N GLN A 332 -10.23 21.69 24.46
CA GLN A 332 -10.20 20.98 25.74
C GLN A 332 -9.97 21.88 26.95
N VAL A 333 -9.31 23.03 26.77
CA VAL A 333 -8.94 23.90 27.91
C VAL A 333 -9.77 25.17 28.00
N GLU A 334 -10.25 25.72 26.87
CA GLU A 334 -10.96 27.01 26.83
C GLU A 334 -12.49 26.83 26.63
N SER A 335 -12.95 25.62 26.25
CA SER A 335 -14.37 25.31 26.10
C SER A 335 -14.88 24.54 27.31
N SER A 336 -16.00 25.04 27.86
CA SER A 336 -16.75 24.33 28.92
C SER A 336 -17.73 23.29 28.37
N ILE A 337 -17.84 23.13 27.05
CA ILE A 337 -18.85 22.31 26.38
C ILE A 337 -18.17 21.22 25.56
N SER A 338 -18.68 19.99 25.67
CA SER A 338 -18.33 18.91 24.73
C SER A 338 -19.08 19.13 23.43
N PHE A 339 -18.37 19.11 22.29
CA PHE A 339 -18.96 19.26 20.98
C PHE A 339 -19.20 17.90 20.33
N PRO A 340 -20.31 17.74 19.57
CA PRO A 340 -20.52 16.53 18.79
C PRO A 340 -19.42 16.38 17.72
N LEU A 341 -19.10 15.14 17.37
CA LEU A 341 -18.16 14.79 16.30
C LEU A 341 -18.77 15.04 14.91
N SER A 342 -19.24 16.28 14.66
CA SER A 342 -19.77 16.69 13.37
C SER A 342 -18.64 17.12 12.44
N ILE A 343 -18.82 16.84 11.15
CA ILE A 343 -17.88 17.24 10.10
C ILE A 343 -18.55 18.20 9.10
N ASP A 344 -17.79 18.87 8.29
CA ASP A 344 -18.26 19.62 7.12
C ASP A 344 -18.50 18.62 5.98
N GLU A 345 -19.76 18.12 5.89
CA GLU A 345 -20.16 17.09 4.94
C GLU A 345 -19.88 17.51 3.48
N GLU A 346 -20.14 18.77 3.14
CA GLU A 346 -19.90 19.28 1.78
C GLU A 346 -18.40 19.24 1.44
N LYS A 347 -17.57 19.73 2.36
CA LYS A 347 -16.13 19.77 2.17
C LYS A 347 -15.52 18.35 2.15
N TYR A 348 -16.05 17.46 3.02
CA TYR A 348 -15.61 16.05 3.04
C TYR A 348 -16.05 15.29 1.79
N ASP A 349 -17.26 15.57 1.26
CA ASP A 349 -17.73 14.98 0.01
C ASP A 349 -16.86 15.40 -1.20
N LEU A 350 -16.46 16.68 -1.26
CA LEU A 350 -15.50 17.16 -2.27
C LEU A 350 -14.15 16.44 -2.17
N PHE A 351 -13.65 16.22 -0.95
CA PHE A 351 -12.42 15.48 -0.70
C PHE A 351 -12.52 14.02 -1.18
N LEU A 352 -13.62 13.34 -0.87
CA LEU A 352 -13.86 11.98 -1.33
C LEU A 352 -14.01 11.90 -2.86
N LYS A 353 -14.67 12.87 -3.50
CA LYS A 353 -14.78 12.95 -4.95
C LYS A 353 -13.43 13.13 -5.64
N ALA A 354 -12.52 13.90 -5.03
CA ALA A 354 -11.16 14.02 -5.53
C ALA A 354 -10.42 12.67 -5.49
N LEU A 355 -10.56 11.92 -4.40
CA LEU A 355 -9.97 10.57 -4.28
C LEU A 355 -10.66 9.53 -5.17
N ALA A 356 -11.95 9.70 -5.44
CA ALA A 356 -12.73 8.82 -6.30
C ALA A 356 -12.36 8.95 -7.79
N ASP A 357 -11.67 10.02 -8.17
CA ASP A 357 -11.16 10.27 -9.52
C ASP A 357 -9.67 9.86 -9.60
N ASP A 358 -9.44 8.59 -9.89
CA ASP A 358 -8.11 7.97 -10.06
C ASP A 358 -7.16 8.21 -8.87
N LEU A 359 -7.70 8.17 -7.66
CA LEU A 359 -6.95 8.38 -6.41
C LEU A 359 -6.14 9.70 -6.44
N ASN A 360 -6.77 10.80 -6.84
CA ASN A 360 -6.15 12.12 -6.96
C ASN A 360 -5.85 12.74 -5.59
N THR A 361 -4.86 12.18 -4.91
CA THR A 361 -4.44 12.61 -3.57
C THR A 361 -3.93 14.05 -3.55
N SER A 362 -3.36 14.55 -4.65
CA SER A 362 -2.89 15.93 -4.75
C SER A 362 -4.03 16.94 -4.66
N LEU A 363 -5.16 16.69 -5.36
CA LEU A 363 -6.36 17.51 -5.24
C LEU A 363 -7.00 17.36 -3.85
N ALA A 364 -7.05 16.15 -3.31
CA ALA A 364 -7.56 15.90 -1.96
C ALA A 364 -6.76 16.66 -0.89
N ILE A 365 -5.44 16.69 -0.98
CA ILE A 365 -4.56 17.49 -0.10
C ILE A 365 -4.86 18.99 -0.23
N SER A 366 -5.11 19.48 -1.43
CA SER A 366 -5.50 20.90 -1.63
C SER A 366 -6.79 21.24 -0.89
N ILE A 367 -7.79 20.36 -0.90
CA ILE A 367 -9.05 20.52 -0.18
C ILE A 367 -8.81 20.48 1.35
N LEU A 368 -7.93 19.60 1.83
CA LEU A 368 -7.50 19.60 3.23
C LEU A 368 -6.89 20.95 3.65
N PHE A 369 -6.01 21.54 2.82
CA PHE A 369 -5.43 22.84 3.10
C PHE A 369 -6.46 23.99 3.10
N GLU A 370 -7.52 23.91 2.31
CA GLU A 370 -8.62 24.88 2.38
C GLU A 370 -9.34 24.82 3.73
N GLU A 371 -9.62 23.61 4.24
CA GLU A 371 -10.25 23.45 5.56
C GLU A 371 -9.30 23.86 6.70
N LEU A 372 -8.00 23.57 6.59
CA LEU A 372 -6.97 24.07 7.51
C LEU A 372 -6.89 25.60 7.51
N LYS A 373 -7.08 26.26 6.38
CA LYS A 373 -7.14 27.72 6.31
C LYS A 373 -8.33 28.26 7.11
N LYS A 374 -9.51 27.66 6.97
CA LYS A 374 -10.73 28.00 7.73
C LYS A 374 -10.50 27.80 9.24
N LEU A 375 -9.91 26.68 9.65
CA LEU A 375 -9.55 26.38 11.03
C LEU A 375 -8.57 27.44 11.59
N ASN A 376 -7.52 27.80 10.85
CA ASN A 376 -6.58 28.85 11.23
C ASN A 376 -7.24 30.22 11.37
N MET A 377 -8.18 30.56 10.48
CA MET A 377 -8.94 31.82 10.60
C MET A 377 -9.78 31.84 11.87
N THR A 378 -10.43 30.72 12.22
CA THR A 378 -11.21 30.60 13.46
C THR A 378 -10.32 30.73 14.70
N LEU A 379 -9.16 30.09 14.71
CA LEU A 379 -8.17 30.20 15.81
C LEU A 379 -7.67 31.64 16.08
N ARG A 380 -7.66 32.49 15.06
CA ARG A 380 -7.19 33.89 15.13
C ARG A 380 -8.28 34.90 15.48
N GLN A 381 -9.54 34.48 15.58
CA GLN A 381 -10.65 35.36 15.97
C GLN A 381 -10.45 35.85 17.41
N LYS A 382 -10.87 37.07 17.67
CA LYS A 382 -10.87 37.65 19.03
C LYS A 382 -11.77 36.86 19.99
N THR A 383 -12.90 36.36 19.48
CA THR A 383 -13.82 35.47 20.16
C THR A 383 -13.94 34.20 19.29
N ILE A 384 -13.45 33.06 19.80
CA ILE A 384 -13.41 31.81 19.05
C ILE A 384 -14.82 31.19 19.03
N ASP A 385 -15.32 30.86 17.84
CA ASP A 385 -16.48 29.97 17.70
C ASP A 385 -16.01 28.52 17.82
N PHE A 386 -16.12 27.96 19.04
CA PHE A 386 -15.68 26.61 19.34
C PHE A 386 -16.47 25.53 18.58
N LYS A 387 -17.72 25.80 18.18
CA LYS A 387 -18.50 24.86 17.36
C LYS A 387 -17.92 24.74 15.95
N VAL A 388 -17.58 25.88 15.36
CA VAL A 388 -16.91 25.91 14.04
C VAL A 388 -15.53 25.30 14.14
N LEU A 389 -14.76 25.59 15.21
CA LEU A 389 -13.42 25.05 15.43
C LEU A 389 -13.46 23.52 15.55
N ALA A 390 -14.38 22.98 16.36
CA ALA A 390 -14.54 21.54 16.53
C ALA A 390 -14.93 20.85 15.22
N LYS A 391 -15.87 21.45 14.47
CA LYS A 391 -16.29 20.91 13.16
C LYS A 391 -15.12 20.85 12.17
N SER A 392 -14.32 21.93 12.08
CA SER A 392 -13.15 21.95 11.19
C SER A 392 -12.05 20.98 11.61
N LEU A 393 -11.76 20.84 12.92
CA LEU A 393 -10.82 19.86 13.45
C LEU A 393 -11.25 18.44 13.07
N ASN A 394 -12.51 18.08 13.32
CA ASN A 394 -13.04 16.76 13.00
C ASN A 394 -12.99 16.49 11.49
N THR A 395 -13.34 17.48 10.66
CA THR A 395 -13.26 17.35 9.20
C THR A 395 -11.84 17.06 8.74
N CYS A 396 -10.84 17.81 9.23
CA CYS A 396 -9.44 17.56 8.91
C CYS A 396 -8.97 16.18 9.39
N ASN A 397 -9.34 15.75 10.60
CA ASN A 397 -9.00 14.43 11.11
C ASN A 397 -9.58 13.31 10.24
N HIS A 398 -10.84 13.41 9.79
CA HIS A 398 -11.43 12.45 8.87
C HIS A 398 -10.67 12.38 7.54
N MET A 399 -10.29 13.54 6.98
CA MET A 399 -9.48 13.58 5.76
C MET A 399 -8.10 12.95 5.95
N LEU A 400 -7.43 13.24 7.07
CA LEU A 400 -6.13 12.62 7.41
C LEU A 400 -6.25 11.10 7.57
N SER A 401 -7.31 10.63 8.21
CA SER A 401 -7.57 9.19 8.39
C SER A 401 -7.69 8.45 7.06
N ILE A 402 -8.36 9.03 6.06
CA ILE A 402 -8.45 8.44 4.71
C ILE A 402 -7.07 8.42 4.01
N LEU A 403 -6.25 9.43 4.20
CA LEU A 403 -4.87 9.44 3.70
C LEU A 403 -3.94 8.50 4.48
N GLY A 404 -4.46 7.83 5.52
CA GLY A 404 -3.70 6.94 6.40
C GLY A 404 -2.73 7.68 7.32
N MET A 405 -2.94 8.99 7.51
CA MET A 405 -2.19 9.84 8.42
C MET A 405 -2.73 9.76 9.84
N GLU A 406 -1.91 10.07 10.82
CA GLU A 406 -2.35 10.13 12.21
C GLU A 406 -3.31 11.30 12.43
N GLU A 407 -4.36 11.04 13.20
CA GLU A 407 -5.33 12.05 13.64
C GLU A 407 -4.82 12.80 14.87
N VAL A 408 -5.27 14.05 15.04
CA VAL A 408 -4.98 14.83 16.25
C VAL A 408 -6.15 14.71 17.21
N ASN A 409 -6.06 13.74 18.10
CA ASN A 409 -7.09 13.41 19.08
C ASN A 409 -6.53 13.21 20.52
N THR A 410 -5.37 13.80 20.80
CA THR A 410 -4.73 13.73 22.14
C THR A 410 -5.67 14.26 23.20
N ILE A 411 -5.94 13.47 24.24
CA ILE A 411 -6.72 13.87 25.42
C ILE A 411 -5.75 14.34 26.48
N PHE A 412 -5.92 15.58 26.95
CA PHE A 412 -5.09 16.18 27.98
C PHE A 412 -5.66 15.85 29.37
N THR A 413 -4.76 15.51 30.30
CA THR A 413 -5.08 15.31 31.71
C THR A 413 -5.46 16.66 32.36
N GLU A 414 -6.18 16.61 33.48
CA GLU A 414 -6.49 17.82 34.23
C GLU A 414 -5.25 18.57 34.74
N GLU A 415 -4.18 17.86 35.06
CA GLU A 415 -2.88 18.44 35.41
C GLU A 415 -2.31 19.25 34.22
N GLU A 416 -2.33 18.70 33.03
CA GLU A 416 -1.85 19.36 31.81
C GLU A 416 -2.69 20.58 31.44
N LYS A 417 -4.00 20.49 31.57
CA LYS A 417 -4.92 21.64 31.38
C LYS A 417 -4.62 22.75 32.39
N ASN A 418 -4.44 22.40 33.68
CA ASN A 418 -4.10 23.34 34.74
C ASN A 418 -2.74 24.03 34.45
N LEU A 419 -1.74 23.30 33.98
CA LEU A 419 -0.46 23.85 33.60
C LEU A 419 -0.60 24.88 32.46
N TYR A 420 -1.44 24.60 31.46
CA TYR A 420 -1.75 25.54 30.38
C TYR A 420 -2.47 26.79 30.91
N HIS A 421 -3.43 26.65 31.82
CA HIS A 421 -4.11 27.78 32.42
C HIS A 421 -3.16 28.68 33.21
N GLN A 422 -2.27 28.11 34.04
CA GLN A 422 -1.25 28.85 34.77
C GLN A 422 -0.32 29.62 33.83
N TRP A 423 0.11 28.97 32.73
CA TRP A 423 0.91 29.65 31.70
C TRP A 423 0.18 30.85 31.09
N ASN A 424 -1.09 30.71 30.74
CA ASN A 424 -1.90 31.81 30.22
C ASN A 424 -2.09 32.94 31.24
N ASP A 425 -2.29 32.61 32.51
CA ASP A 425 -2.44 33.61 33.58
C ASP A 425 -1.14 34.38 33.81
N PHE A 426 0.01 33.73 33.82
CA PHE A 426 1.29 34.44 33.87
C PHE A 426 1.50 35.37 32.67
N LYS A 427 1.11 34.97 31.46
CA LYS A 427 1.14 35.85 30.29
C LYS A 427 0.22 37.07 30.44
N LYS A 428 -1.01 36.87 30.89
CA LYS A 428 -1.97 37.96 31.11
C LYS A 428 -1.48 38.96 32.15
N ASN A 429 -0.82 38.46 33.21
CA ASN A 429 -0.27 39.26 34.29
C ASN A 429 1.15 39.80 33.99
N GLN A 430 1.63 39.65 32.74
CA GLN A 430 2.96 40.10 32.30
C GLN A 430 4.15 39.50 33.07
N MET A 431 3.94 38.33 33.70
CA MET A 431 4.96 37.55 34.42
C MET A 431 5.74 36.66 33.45
N TYR A 432 6.53 37.28 32.58
CA TYR A 432 7.13 36.63 31.42
C TYR A 432 8.15 35.54 31.77
N GLU A 433 8.96 35.71 32.85
CA GLU A 433 9.93 34.70 33.27
C GLU A 433 9.23 33.37 33.68
N GLN A 434 8.17 33.45 34.48
CA GLN A 434 7.37 32.30 34.88
C GLN A 434 6.63 31.68 33.67
N ALA A 435 6.10 32.54 32.81
CA ALA A 435 5.46 32.10 31.58
C ALA A 435 6.43 31.32 30.67
N ASP A 436 7.67 31.78 30.53
CA ASP A 436 8.68 31.08 29.71
C ASP A 436 9.14 29.76 30.32
N GLN A 437 9.23 29.66 31.64
CA GLN A 437 9.51 28.39 32.31
C GLN A 437 8.41 27.35 32.04
N LEU A 438 7.15 27.70 32.26
CA LEU A 438 6.02 26.82 31.98
C LEU A 438 5.87 26.50 30.50
N ARG A 439 6.19 27.44 29.60
CA ARG A 439 6.19 27.19 28.17
C ARG A 439 7.18 26.09 27.78
N LYS A 440 8.38 26.10 28.36
CA LYS A 440 9.39 25.05 28.12
C LYS A 440 8.88 23.67 28.58
N GLU A 441 8.19 23.63 29.71
CA GLU A 441 7.59 22.41 30.23
C GLU A 441 6.45 21.92 29.32
N LEU A 442 5.53 22.80 28.91
CA LEU A 442 4.45 22.49 28.00
C LEU A 442 4.94 21.97 26.64
N ILE A 443 6.02 22.57 26.10
CA ILE A 443 6.69 22.08 24.90
C ILE A 443 7.28 20.68 25.11
N LYS A 444 7.97 20.46 26.24
CA LYS A 444 8.55 19.15 26.57
C LYS A 444 7.48 18.05 26.70
N LYS A 445 6.31 18.40 27.19
CA LYS A 445 5.13 17.50 27.27
C LYS A 445 4.36 17.38 25.94
N GLY A 446 4.75 18.11 24.89
CA GLY A 446 4.07 18.09 23.58
C GLY A 446 2.69 18.76 23.56
N ILE A 447 2.42 19.64 24.53
CA ILE A 447 1.14 20.38 24.66
C ILE A 447 1.15 21.65 23.80
N LEU A 448 2.31 22.30 23.68
CA LEU A 448 2.54 23.47 22.83
C LEU A 448 3.47 23.17 21.65
#